data_228ba80568fa0cda4b4491d1634568f1
#
_entry.id   228ba80568fa0cda4b4491d1634568f1
#
_cell.length_a   1.000
_cell.length_b   1.000
_cell.length_c   1.000
_cell.angle_alpha   90.00
_cell.angle_beta   90.00
_cell.angle_gamma   90.00
#
_symmetry.space_group_name_H-M   'P 1'
#
loop_
_entity.id
_entity.type
_entity.pdbx_description
1 polymer ?
#
loop_
_entity_poly.entity_id
_entity_poly.type
_entity_poly.pdbx_seq_one_letter_code
_entity_poly.pdbx_strand_id
1 'polypeptide(L)'
;STEEVYELVKGYGEAARRSMEAVVDAVEIHMAHGYLVSTFMSPRTNKRVDEFGGCFENRMRFSRLIIEEIKKQTEGKIAVLARINSDDEVPGGLDVHDSAAIAAYLESCGLDAIHVSRAVHIKDEYMWAPTVIHGGFSAELVEEIKRAVNIPVITVGRYTEPQFAELMVKEGRCDLVAFGRQSLADPHMPKKAKEERLEDMIPCIACLQGCVANMYAGKPLCCLTNPFLGHDAEPLKQAETPKKIMVIGGGVAGLCAAFVAKERGHEVTLYEAGEKLGGNMRLAAYPPGKGDITNMIRSYIHRCQKD
;
A
#
# COMPACT_ATOMS: atom_id res chain seq x y z
N SER A 1 22.91 -20.96 10.43
CA SER A 1 24.04 -20.75 11.34
C SER A 1 24.24 -19.28 11.67
N THR A 2 25.08 -18.95 12.60
CA THR A 2 25.50 -17.58 12.96
C THR A 2 26.28 -16.95 11.80
N GLU A 3 27.15 -17.72 11.14
CA GLU A 3 27.94 -17.30 9.97
C GLU A 3 27.04 -16.86 8.81
N GLU A 4 25.99 -17.62 8.50
CA GLU A 4 25.02 -17.26 7.46
C GLU A 4 24.28 -15.95 7.78
N VAL A 5 23.99 -15.66 9.06
CA VAL A 5 23.41 -14.38 9.46
C VAL A 5 24.35 -13.22 9.13
N TYR A 6 25.66 -13.35 9.42
CA TYR A 6 26.63 -12.32 9.06
C TYR A 6 26.83 -12.17 7.55
N GLU A 7 26.72 -13.26 6.78
CA GLU A 7 26.74 -13.20 5.31
C GLU A 7 25.53 -12.44 4.76
N LEU A 8 24.33 -12.69 5.33
CA LEU A 8 23.12 -11.93 4.99
C LEU A 8 23.26 -10.44 5.29
N VAL A 9 23.83 -10.08 6.45
CA VAL A 9 24.09 -8.66 6.79
C VAL A 9 24.94 -7.99 5.69
N LYS A 10 26.01 -8.63 5.22
CA LYS A 10 26.83 -8.11 4.11
C LYS A 10 26.01 -7.96 2.83
N GLY A 11 25.14 -8.94 2.52
CA GLY A 11 24.25 -8.90 1.36
C GLY A 11 23.28 -7.71 1.36
N TYR A 12 22.74 -7.33 2.54
CA TYR A 12 21.92 -6.11 2.68
C TYR A 12 22.74 -4.85 2.39
N GLY A 13 23.97 -4.75 2.92
CA GLY A 13 24.86 -3.63 2.64
C GLY A 13 25.20 -3.50 1.15
N GLU A 14 25.55 -4.60 0.50
CA GLU A 14 25.84 -4.62 -0.94
C GLU A 14 24.63 -4.25 -1.80
N ALA A 15 23.41 -4.69 -1.40
CA ALA A 15 22.19 -4.32 -2.11
C ALA A 15 21.93 -2.81 -2.01
N ALA A 16 22.11 -2.23 -0.82
CA ALA A 16 21.97 -0.79 -0.60
C ALA A 16 23.02 0.02 -1.38
N ARG A 17 24.28 -0.44 -1.42
CA ARG A 17 25.34 0.19 -2.23
C ARG A 17 24.97 0.23 -3.71
N ARG A 18 24.49 -0.90 -4.27
CA ARG A 18 24.02 -0.94 -5.67
C ARG A 18 22.82 -0.01 -5.91
N SER A 19 21.91 0.10 -4.93
CA SER A 19 20.78 1.04 -5.02
C SER A 19 21.28 2.49 -5.06
N MET A 20 22.24 2.84 -4.21
CA MET A 20 22.87 4.16 -4.21
C MET A 20 23.57 4.47 -5.55
N GLU A 21 24.30 3.50 -6.11
CA GLU A 21 24.95 3.64 -7.44
C GLU A 21 23.92 3.82 -8.57
N ALA A 22 22.72 3.27 -8.41
CA ALA A 22 21.58 3.50 -9.31
C ALA A 22 20.82 4.82 -9.03
N VAL A 23 21.40 5.71 -8.21
CA VAL A 23 20.86 7.05 -7.88
C VAL A 23 19.49 6.94 -7.16
N VAL A 24 19.37 5.99 -6.25
CA VAL A 24 18.22 5.88 -5.35
C VAL A 24 18.49 6.67 -4.07
N ASP A 25 17.54 7.50 -3.63
CA ASP A 25 17.70 8.39 -2.46
C ASP A 25 17.53 7.66 -1.12
N ALA A 26 16.83 6.54 -1.10
CA ALA A 26 16.54 5.79 0.11
C ALA A 26 16.34 4.30 -0.16
N VAL A 27 16.57 3.46 0.86
CA VAL A 27 16.22 2.04 0.86
C VAL A 27 15.34 1.71 2.05
N GLU A 28 14.37 0.82 1.88
CA GLU A 28 13.50 0.34 2.96
C GLU A 28 13.79 -1.13 3.25
N ILE A 29 14.19 -1.43 4.49
CA ILE A 29 14.43 -2.80 4.96
C ILE A 29 13.08 -3.41 5.34
N HIS A 30 12.75 -4.55 4.74
CA HIS A 30 11.52 -5.26 5.09
C HIS A 30 11.68 -6.05 6.40
N MET A 31 11.21 -5.48 7.51
CA MET A 31 11.25 -6.03 8.86
C MET A 31 9.83 -6.38 9.37
N ALA A 32 8.88 -6.68 8.48
CA ALA A 32 7.47 -6.90 8.79
C ALA A 32 6.95 -8.24 8.26
N HIS A 33 5.67 -8.52 8.53
CA HIS A 33 4.82 -9.55 7.92
C HIS A 33 5.26 -11.00 8.14
N GLY A 34 6.13 -11.27 9.13
CA GLY A 34 6.64 -12.63 9.40
C GLY A 34 7.73 -13.08 8.42
N TYR A 35 8.33 -12.16 7.65
CA TYR A 35 9.48 -12.45 6.82
C TYR A 35 10.79 -12.43 7.61
N LEU A 36 11.91 -12.72 6.96
CA LEU A 36 13.18 -13.09 7.59
C LEU A 36 13.55 -12.19 8.77
N VAL A 37 13.63 -10.86 8.59
CA VAL A 37 14.09 -9.97 9.64
C VAL A 37 13.08 -9.93 10.79
N SER A 38 11.77 -9.86 10.51
CA SER A 38 10.74 -9.86 11.55
C SER A 38 10.71 -11.16 12.35
N THR A 39 11.10 -12.30 11.75
CA THR A 39 11.17 -13.58 12.47
C THR A 39 12.30 -13.62 13.49
N PHE A 40 13.35 -12.81 13.35
CA PHE A 40 14.38 -12.64 14.39
C PHE A 40 13.88 -11.77 15.54
N MET A 41 13.08 -10.76 15.28
CA MET A 41 12.60 -9.81 16.29
C MET A 41 11.55 -10.44 17.23
N SER A 42 10.63 -11.24 16.66
CA SER A 42 9.51 -11.81 17.40
C SER A 42 9.90 -13.01 18.27
N PRO A 43 9.58 -13.01 19.60
CA PRO A 43 9.84 -14.15 20.49
C PRO A 43 9.01 -15.38 20.13
N ARG A 44 7.92 -15.18 19.36
CA ARG A 44 7.10 -16.28 18.84
C ARG A 44 7.88 -17.16 17.87
N THR A 45 8.66 -16.57 16.98
CA THR A 45 9.38 -17.26 15.90
C THR A 45 10.86 -17.48 16.21
N ASN A 46 11.49 -16.55 16.90
CA ASN A 46 12.91 -16.66 17.26
C ASN A 46 13.10 -17.58 18.48
N LYS A 47 13.52 -18.81 18.23
CA LYS A 47 13.86 -19.81 19.25
C LYS A 47 15.36 -20.06 19.36
N ARG A 48 16.19 -19.17 18.81
CA ARG A 48 17.64 -19.26 18.89
C ARG A 48 18.14 -19.08 20.33
N VAL A 49 19.22 -19.74 20.64
CA VAL A 49 19.89 -19.70 21.95
C VAL A 49 21.30 -19.08 21.88
N ASP A 50 21.66 -18.60 20.69
CA ASP A 50 22.92 -17.88 20.45
C ASP A 50 22.73 -16.36 20.59
N GLU A 51 23.74 -15.60 20.14
CA GLU A 51 23.74 -14.14 20.21
C GLU A 51 22.62 -13.42 19.43
N PHE A 52 21.83 -14.14 18.62
CA PHE A 52 20.69 -13.62 17.86
C PHE A 52 19.32 -14.00 18.47
N GLY A 53 19.29 -14.64 19.65
CA GLY A 53 18.06 -15.08 20.29
C GLY A 53 18.01 -14.83 21.80
N GLY A 54 16.86 -15.14 22.42
CA GLY A 54 16.63 -14.93 23.84
C GLY A 54 16.17 -13.51 24.18
N CYS A 55 17.02 -12.67 24.78
CA CYS A 55 16.66 -11.31 25.20
C CYS A 55 16.37 -10.38 24.03
N PHE A 56 15.75 -9.24 24.32
CA PHE A 56 15.38 -8.23 23.33
C PHE A 56 16.58 -7.79 22.49
N GLU A 57 17.69 -7.44 23.11
CA GLU A 57 18.88 -6.93 22.42
C GLU A 57 19.47 -7.96 21.44
N ASN A 58 19.45 -9.23 21.82
CA ASN A 58 19.91 -10.31 20.93
C ASN A 58 18.96 -10.51 19.75
N ARG A 59 17.65 -10.49 19.99
CA ARG A 59 16.66 -10.59 18.89
C ARG A 59 16.75 -9.40 17.93
N MET A 60 17.10 -8.21 18.41
CA MET A 60 17.28 -7.00 17.62
C MET A 60 18.67 -6.91 16.96
N ARG A 61 19.64 -7.75 17.34
CA ARG A 61 21.01 -7.70 16.81
C ARG A 61 21.07 -7.79 15.30
N PHE A 62 20.30 -8.66 14.67
CA PHE A 62 20.28 -8.80 13.21
C PHE A 62 19.83 -7.51 12.54
N SER A 63 18.73 -6.91 12.99
CA SER A 63 18.21 -5.63 12.49
C SER A 63 19.23 -4.49 12.63
N ARG A 64 19.89 -4.40 13.80
CA ARG A 64 20.92 -3.41 14.06
C ARG A 64 22.10 -3.56 13.11
N LEU A 65 22.64 -4.77 12.97
CA LEU A 65 23.78 -5.05 12.10
C LEU A 65 23.47 -4.73 10.62
N ILE A 66 22.25 -4.98 10.16
CA ILE A 66 21.82 -4.61 8.80
C ILE A 66 21.88 -3.08 8.62
N ILE A 67 21.33 -2.30 9.56
CA ILE A 67 21.34 -0.82 9.49
C ILE A 67 22.77 -0.31 9.48
N GLU A 68 23.62 -0.80 10.41
CA GLU A 68 25.03 -0.43 10.52
C GLU A 68 25.79 -0.71 9.21
N GLU A 69 25.63 -1.92 8.63
CA GLU A 69 26.33 -2.32 7.41
C GLU A 69 25.83 -1.53 6.18
N ILE A 70 24.53 -1.25 6.08
CA ILE A 70 24.00 -0.40 5.02
C ILE A 70 24.62 1.01 5.13
N LYS A 71 24.58 1.65 6.29
CA LYS A 71 25.16 2.98 6.48
C LYS A 71 26.66 3.03 6.22
N LYS A 72 27.38 1.98 6.58
CA LYS A 72 28.80 1.84 6.27
C LYS A 72 29.05 1.75 4.76
N GLN A 73 28.36 0.88 4.02
CA GLN A 73 28.58 0.68 2.60
C GLN A 73 28.08 1.83 1.71
N THR A 74 27.08 2.58 2.20
CA THR A 74 26.56 3.77 1.50
C THR A 74 27.21 5.07 1.99
N GLU A 75 28.14 4.98 2.97
CA GLU A 75 28.78 6.16 3.59
C GLU A 75 27.73 7.17 4.13
N GLY A 76 26.54 6.70 4.50
CA GLY A 76 25.43 7.52 4.95
C GLY A 76 24.83 8.45 3.88
N LYS A 77 25.10 8.22 2.60
CA LYS A 77 24.66 9.10 1.49
C LYS A 77 23.19 8.92 1.10
N ILE A 78 22.54 7.83 1.53
CA ILE A 78 21.13 7.57 1.29
C ILE A 78 20.40 7.31 2.61
N ALA A 79 19.12 7.61 2.65
CA ALA A 79 18.30 7.33 3.83
C ALA A 79 18.02 5.83 3.97
N VAL A 80 17.94 5.35 5.22
CA VAL A 80 17.63 3.96 5.55
C VAL A 80 16.31 3.92 6.32
N LEU A 81 15.31 3.31 5.73
CA LEU A 81 14.00 3.12 6.31
C LEU A 81 13.82 1.66 6.73
N ALA A 82 12.91 1.41 7.66
CA ALA A 82 12.47 0.05 7.98
C ALA A 82 10.95 -0.04 7.97
N ARG A 83 10.43 -1.12 7.38
CA ARG A 83 9.02 -1.46 7.50
C ARG A 83 8.85 -2.49 8.61
N ILE A 84 8.04 -2.16 9.63
CA ILE A 84 7.72 -3.01 10.78
C ILE A 84 6.22 -3.25 10.88
N ASN A 85 5.79 -4.27 11.65
CA ASN A 85 4.38 -4.38 12.04
C ASN A 85 4.09 -3.50 13.25
N SER A 86 2.88 -2.95 13.33
CA SER A 86 2.34 -2.39 14.58
C SER A 86 1.88 -3.47 15.54
N ASP A 87 1.41 -4.60 15.01
CA ASP A 87 0.95 -5.78 15.73
C ASP A 87 1.04 -6.98 14.78
N ASP A 88 1.49 -8.12 15.28
CA ASP A 88 1.58 -9.36 14.50
C ASP A 88 0.23 -10.07 14.33
N GLU A 89 -0.79 -9.69 15.12
CA GLU A 89 -2.16 -10.25 15.13
C GLU A 89 -2.21 -11.76 15.44
N VAL A 90 -1.23 -12.27 16.15
CA VAL A 90 -1.13 -13.68 16.49
C VAL A 90 -0.71 -13.87 17.95
N PRO A 91 -1.23 -14.90 18.66
CA PRO A 91 -0.85 -15.18 20.04
C PRO A 91 0.67 -15.36 20.20
N GLY A 92 1.27 -14.62 21.13
CA GLY A 92 2.71 -14.65 21.41
C GLY A 92 3.58 -13.96 20.35
N GLY A 93 2.97 -13.29 19.36
CA GLY A 93 3.63 -12.35 18.46
C GLY A 93 3.93 -11.02 19.13
N LEU A 94 4.46 -10.10 18.36
CA LEU A 94 4.70 -8.71 18.78
C LEU A 94 3.37 -7.95 18.85
N ASP A 95 3.15 -7.21 19.92
CA ASP A 95 2.05 -6.25 20.05
C ASP A 95 2.53 -4.81 19.77
N VAL A 96 1.64 -3.83 19.91
CA VAL A 96 1.97 -2.41 19.65
C VAL A 96 3.02 -1.86 20.61
N HIS A 97 3.05 -2.32 21.87
CA HIS A 97 4.05 -1.86 22.85
C HIS A 97 5.43 -2.43 22.53
N ASP A 98 5.51 -3.70 22.12
CA ASP A 98 6.74 -4.30 21.60
C ASP A 98 7.23 -3.53 20.36
N SER A 99 6.30 -3.22 19.46
CA SER A 99 6.60 -2.52 18.19
C SER A 99 7.06 -1.08 18.42
N ALA A 100 6.52 -0.39 19.42
CA ALA A 100 7.00 0.94 19.83
C ALA A 100 8.43 0.88 20.41
N ALA A 101 8.72 -0.13 21.24
CA ALA A 101 10.07 -0.35 21.77
C ALA A 101 11.07 -0.71 20.65
N ILE A 102 10.66 -1.54 19.68
CA ILE A 102 11.45 -1.87 18.49
C ILE A 102 11.73 -0.60 17.68
N ALA A 103 10.72 0.24 17.44
CA ALA A 103 10.86 1.48 16.69
C ALA A 103 11.89 2.43 17.35
N ALA A 104 11.79 2.65 18.65
CA ALA A 104 12.74 3.46 19.41
C ALA A 104 14.17 2.89 19.38
N TYR A 105 14.29 1.57 19.45
CA TYR A 105 15.60 0.91 19.33
C TYR A 105 16.20 1.09 17.94
N LEU A 106 15.42 0.92 16.87
CA LEU A 106 15.88 1.10 15.48
C LEU A 106 16.28 2.55 15.22
N GLU A 107 15.54 3.54 15.75
CA GLU A 107 15.95 4.94 15.73
C GLU A 107 17.32 5.13 16.40
N SER A 108 17.55 4.55 17.56
CA SER A 108 18.85 4.62 18.25
C SER A 108 19.99 3.97 17.47
N CYS A 109 19.70 3.02 16.58
CA CYS A 109 20.65 2.42 15.64
C CYS A 109 20.90 3.29 14.40
N GLY A 110 20.25 4.45 14.31
CA GLY A 110 20.42 5.41 13.21
C GLY A 110 19.48 5.21 12.04
N LEU A 111 18.32 4.60 12.23
CA LEU A 111 17.28 4.54 11.21
C LEU A 111 16.75 5.96 10.93
N ASP A 112 16.43 6.26 9.66
CA ASP A 112 16.02 7.61 9.24
C ASP A 112 14.51 7.80 9.18
N ALA A 113 13.71 6.73 8.96
CA ALA A 113 12.25 6.74 9.04
C ALA A 113 11.68 5.34 9.28
N ILE A 114 10.46 5.25 9.77
CA ILE A 114 9.74 4.00 10.01
C ILE A 114 8.45 3.94 9.20
N HIS A 115 8.25 2.82 8.49
CA HIS A 115 7.01 2.50 7.79
C HIS A 115 6.24 1.44 8.59
N VAL A 116 5.09 1.81 9.12
CA VAL A 116 4.29 0.97 10.00
C VAL A 116 3.22 0.25 9.24
N SER A 117 3.31 -1.08 9.22
CA SER A 117 2.32 -2.00 8.66
C SER A 117 1.61 -2.77 9.79
N ARG A 118 0.91 -3.85 9.48
CA ARG A 118 0.19 -4.67 10.45
C ARG A 118 0.14 -6.12 10.00
N ALA A 119 0.12 -7.04 10.94
CA ALA A 119 -0.04 -8.48 10.84
C ALA A 119 1.12 -9.25 10.18
N VAL A 120 1.18 -10.53 10.49
CA VAL A 120 2.03 -11.51 9.81
C VAL A 120 1.23 -12.25 8.74
N HIS A 121 1.92 -12.90 7.78
CA HIS A 121 1.31 -13.53 6.60
C HIS A 121 0.30 -14.65 6.89
N ILE A 122 0.22 -15.19 8.11
CA ILE A 122 -0.85 -16.12 8.51
C ILE A 122 -2.14 -15.40 8.95
N LYS A 123 -2.12 -14.07 8.97
CA LYS A 123 -3.21 -13.14 9.24
C LYS A 123 -3.33 -12.13 8.10
N ASP A 124 -3.33 -12.65 6.87
CA ASP A 124 -3.28 -11.85 5.65
C ASP A 124 -4.51 -10.96 5.44
N GLU A 125 -5.62 -11.20 6.17
CA GLU A 125 -6.77 -10.31 6.19
C GLU A 125 -6.47 -8.88 6.67
N TYR A 126 -5.41 -8.66 7.46
CA TYR A 126 -4.94 -7.32 7.84
C TYR A 126 -3.80 -6.84 6.93
N MET A 127 -2.98 -7.73 6.44
CA MET A 127 -1.91 -7.41 5.49
C MET A 127 -2.49 -6.97 4.12
N TRP A 128 -3.56 -7.63 3.68
CA TRP A 128 -4.29 -7.35 2.44
C TRP A 128 -5.75 -6.97 2.72
N ALA A 129 -5.99 -6.05 3.64
CA ALA A 129 -7.32 -5.73 4.15
C ALA A 129 -8.39 -5.63 3.04
N PRO A 130 -9.43 -6.51 3.07
CA PRO A 130 -10.54 -6.47 2.13
C PRO A 130 -11.51 -5.33 2.44
N THR A 131 -12.52 -5.16 1.59
CA THR A 131 -13.49 -4.07 1.69
C THR A 131 -14.25 -4.02 3.03
N VAL A 132 -14.38 -5.14 3.74
CA VAL A 132 -15.05 -5.21 5.06
C VAL A 132 -14.22 -4.61 6.20
N ILE A 133 -12.91 -4.46 6.02
CA ILE A 133 -12.03 -3.77 6.96
C ILE A 133 -11.95 -2.30 6.53
N HIS A 134 -12.26 -1.36 7.43
CA HIS A 134 -12.29 0.07 7.12
C HIS A 134 -10.92 0.64 6.73
N GLY A 135 -10.89 1.77 6.01
CA GLY A 135 -9.66 2.50 5.71
C GLY A 135 -9.01 3.04 6.99
N GLY A 136 -7.68 3.06 7.04
CA GLY A 136 -6.95 3.53 8.21
C GLY A 136 -7.07 2.64 9.45
N PHE A 137 -7.39 1.36 9.30
CA PHE A 137 -7.63 0.40 10.39
C PHE A 137 -6.46 0.22 11.38
N SER A 138 -5.27 0.73 11.06
CA SER A 138 -4.09 0.70 11.93
C SER A 138 -3.76 2.06 12.54
N ALA A 139 -4.58 3.09 12.32
CA ALA A 139 -4.27 4.47 12.67
C ALA A 139 -3.91 4.67 14.15
N GLU A 140 -4.63 4.02 15.08
CA GLU A 140 -4.38 4.12 16.52
C GLU A 140 -3.04 3.48 16.91
N LEU A 141 -2.71 2.33 16.33
CA LEU A 141 -1.45 1.64 16.57
C LEU A 141 -0.24 2.43 16.00
N VAL A 142 -0.42 3.05 14.84
CA VAL A 142 0.59 3.92 14.23
C VAL A 142 0.87 5.15 15.10
N GLU A 143 -0.17 5.76 15.65
CA GLU A 143 -0.06 6.91 16.55
C GLU A 143 0.74 6.57 17.82
N GLU A 144 0.58 5.37 18.39
CA GLU A 144 1.35 4.92 19.53
C GLU A 144 2.84 4.78 19.19
N ILE A 145 3.17 4.21 18.04
CA ILE A 145 4.56 4.13 17.56
C ILE A 145 5.11 5.53 17.29
N LYS A 146 4.31 6.43 16.69
CA LYS A 146 4.71 7.82 16.44
C LYS A 146 5.10 8.56 17.72
N ARG A 147 4.42 8.30 18.83
CA ARG A 147 4.76 8.90 20.14
C ARG A 147 6.08 8.38 20.71
N ALA A 148 6.55 7.20 20.28
CA ALA A 148 7.77 6.57 20.79
C ALA A 148 9.04 6.98 20.04
N VAL A 149 8.94 7.66 18.90
CA VAL A 149 10.08 8.03 18.05
C VAL A 149 10.02 9.50 17.61
N ASN A 150 11.18 10.06 17.25
CA ASN A 150 11.31 11.42 16.72
C ASN A 150 11.50 11.42 15.20
N ILE A 151 11.89 10.29 14.61
CA ILE A 151 12.02 10.14 13.15
C ILE A 151 10.64 10.10 12.48
N PRO A 152 10.56 10.40 11.17
CA PRO A 152 9.32 10.31 10.41
C PRO A 152 8.69 8.93 10.45
N VAL A 153 7.36 8.90 10.63
CA VAL A 153 6.55 7.69 10.62
C VAL A 153 5.61 7.69 9.42
N ILE A 154 5.70 6.64 8.62
CA ILE A 154 4.86 6.41 7.45
C ILE A 154 3.78 5.40 7.84
N THR A 155 2.51 5.72 7.59
CA THR A 155 1.40 4.80 7.80
C THR A 155 0.95 4.15 6.50
N VAL A 156 0.47 2.90 6.57
CA VAL A 156 -0.23 2.21 5.49
C VAL A 156 -1.41 1.43 6.07
N GLY A 157 -2.51 1.35 5.33
CA GLY A 157 -3.68 0.59 5.79
C GLY A 157 -4.97 1.01 5.07
N ARG A 158 -5.12 0.64 3.79
CA ARG A 158 -6.34 0.92 3.02
C ARG A 158 -6.72 2.40 2.93
N TYR A 159 -5.74 3.29 2.88
CA TYR A 159 -6.00 4.69 2.55
C TYR A 159 -6.37 4.78 1.05
N THR A 160 -7.52 5.37 0.75
CA THR A 160 -8.05 5.56 -0.61
C THR A 160 -8.43 7.02 -0.87
N GLU A 161 -8.58 7.82 0.17
CA GLU A 161 -9.01 9.21 0.12
C GLU A 161 -7.89 10.13 0.60
N PRO A 162 -7.41 11.07 -0.25
CA PRO A 162 -6.35 12.02 0.14
C PRO A 162 -6.72 12.88 1.34
N GLN A 163 -8.00 13.26 1.48
CA GLN A 163 -8.47 14.08 2.60
C GLN A 163 -8.29 13.36 3.94
N PHE A 164 -8.55 12.04 3.98
CA PHE A 164 -8.32 11.26 5.20
C PHE A 164 -6.83 11.13 5.49
N ALA A 165 -6.00 10.93 4.47
CA ALA A 165 -4.55 10.93 4.62
C ALA A 165 -4.02 12.27 5.13
N GLU A 166 -4.52 13.38 4.60
CA GLU A 166 -4.18 14.73 5.06
C GLU A 166 -4.56 14.96 6.52
N LEU A 167 -5.75 14.47 6.94
CA LEU A 167 -6.20 14.56 8.33
C LEU A 167 -5.24 13.84 9.27
N MET A 168 -4.80 12.63 8.92
CA MET A 168 -3.83 11.87 9.71
C MET A 168 -2.52 12.63 9.94
N VAL A 169 -2.02 13.31 8.91
CA VAL A 169 -0.81 14.13 8.99
C VAL A 169 -1.06 15.42 9.79
N LYS A 170 -2.17 16.11 9.55
CA LYS A 170 -2.53 17.36 10.26
C LYS A 170 -2.74 17.14 11.77
N GLU A 171 -3.28 16.00 12.15
CA GLU A 171 -3.47 15.63 13.56
C GLU A 171 -2.17 15.11 14.21
N GLY A 172 -1.06 15.02 13.46
CA GLY A 172 0.22 14.54 13.96
C GLY A 172 0.25 13.05 14.29
N ARG A 173 -0.68 12.26 13.74
CA ARG A 173 -0.77 10.81 13.96
C ARG A 173 0.26 10.04 13.13
N CYS A 174 0.73 10.62 12.06
CA CYS A 174 1.85 10.17 11.22
C CYS A 174 2.46 11.36 10.48
N ASP A 175 3.59 11.15 9.80
CA ASP A 175 4.23 12.18 8.98
C ASP A 175 3.95 11.97 7.48
N LEU A 176 3.78 10.71 7.04
CA LEU A 176 3.50 10.35 5.65
C LEU A 176 2.47 9.22 5.59
N VAL A 177 1.78 9.15 4.46
CA VAL A 177 0.80 8.08 4.19
C VAL A 177 1.16 7.34 2.90
N ALA A 178 1.26 6.01 2.97
CA ALA A 178 1.55 5.17 1.82
C ALA A 178 0.26 4.63 1.19
N PHE A 179 0.16 4.78 -0.14
CA PHE A 179 -0.96 4.30 -0.96
C PHE A 179 -0.51 3.12 -1.83
N GLY A 180 -0.84 1.89 -1.44
CA GLY A 180 -0.51 0.70 -2.23
C GLY A 180 -1.52 0.45 -3.33
N ARG A 181 -2.60 -0.29 -3.04
CA ARG A 181 -3.64 -0.67 -4.01
C ARG A 181 -4.39 0.52 -4.61
N GLN A 182 -4.43 1.66 -3.91
CA GLN A 182 -4.98 2.89 -4.48
C GLN A 182 -4.13 3.37 -5.67
N SER A 183 -2.81 3.22 -5.61
CA SER A 183 -1.94 3.56 -6.74
C SER A 183 -2.12 2.62 -7.94
N LEU A 184 -2.55 1.35 -7.71
CA LEU A 184 -2.96 0.46 -8.80
C LEU A 184 -4.30 0.88 -9.43
N ALA A 185 -5.23 1.39 -8.61
CA ALA A 185 -6.51 1.88 -9.09
C ALA A 185 -6.37 3.23 -9.82
N ASP A 186 -5.52 4.11 -9.32
CA ASP A 186 -5.27 5.43 -9.91
C ASP A 186 -3.83 5.90 -9.64
N PRO A 187 -2.88 5.65 -10.57
CA PRO A 187 -1.49 6.09 -10.42
C PRO A 187 -1.35 7.62 -10.42
N HIS A 188 -2.34 8.33 -10.96
CA HIS A 188 -2.36 9.80 -11.02
C HIS A 188 -3.05 10.45 -9.82
N MET A 189 -3.48 9.67 -8.82
CA MET A 189 -4.17 10.18 -7.64
C MET A 189 -3.42 11.33 -6.94
N PRO A 190 -2.10 11.27 -6.68
CA PRO A 190 -1.41 12.38 -6.03
C PRO A 190 -1.47 13.68 -6.83
N LYS A 191 -1.36 13.60 -8.16
CA LYS A 191 -1.49 14.76 -9.06
C LYS A 191 -2.91 15.33 -9.01
N LYS A 192 -3.93 14.46 -9.10
CA LYS A 192 -5.34 14.87 -9.02
C LYS A 192 -5.67 15.53 -7.68
N ALA A 193 -5.14 14.97 -6.57
CA ALA A 193 -5.30 15.56 -5.25
C ALA A 193 -4.66 16.96 -5.17
N LYS A 194 -3.43 17.13 -5.67
CA LYS A 194 -2.73 18.42 -5.71
C LYS A 194 -3.48 19.48 -6.54
N GLU A 195 -4.18 19.04 -7.58
CA GLU A 195 -4.95 19.89 -8.49
C GLU A 195 -6.42 20.04 -8.05
N GLU A 196 -6.79 19.56 -6.85
CA GLU A 196 -8.14 19.57 -6.28
C GLU A 196 -9.21 18.87 -7.14
N ARG A 197 -8.79 17.95 -8.01
CA ARG A 197 -9.65 17.16 -8.92
C ARG A 197 -10.03 15.82 -8.30
N LEU A 198 -10.60 15.83 -7.11
CA LEU A 198 -10.88 14.62 -6.34
C LEU A 198 -11.96 13.73 -6.98
N GLU A 199 -12.90 14.33 -7.70
CA GLU A 199 -13.96 13.61 -8.42
C GLU A 199 -13.44 12.82 -9.62
N ASP A 200 -12.27 13.20 -10.16
CA ASP A 200 -11.59 12.50 -11.25
C ASP A 200 -10.88 11.22 -10.79
N MET A 201 -10.78 10.99 -9.48
CA MET A 201 -10.03 9.85 -8.94
C MET A 201 -10.80 8.54 -9.11
N ILE A 202 -10.06 7.49 -9.44
CA ILE A 202 -10.57 6.12 -9.48
C ILE A 202 -10.26 5.44 -8.14
N PRO A 203 -11.27 5.15 -7.30
CA PRO A 203 -11.03 4.58 -5.98
C PRO A 203 -10.71 3.08 -6.05
N CYS A 204 -9.80 2.63 -5.20
CA CYS A 204 -9.65 1.21 -4.90
C CYS A 204 -10.82 0.75 -4.04
N ILE A 205 -11.53 -0.29 -4.46
CA ILE A 205 -12.67 -0.89 -3.71
C ILE A 205 -12.25 -2.07 -2.83
N ALA A 206 -10.97 -2.29 -2.64
CA ALA A 206 -10.40 -3.36 -1.82
C ALA A 206 -10.98 -4.77 -2.11
N CYS A 207 -11.32 -5.05 -3.36
CA CYS A 207 -11.92 -6.32 -3.79
C CYS A 207 -10.94 -7.49 -3.83
N LEU A 208 -9.64 -7.24 -3.88
CA LEU A 208 -8.51 -8.19 -3.95
C LEU A 208 -8.48 -9.09 -5.20
N GLN A 209 -9.47 -9.04 -6.07
CA GLN A 209 -9.68 -10.01 -7.17
C GLN A 209 -8.65 -9.93 -8.29
N GLY A 210 -8.32 -8.72 -8.75
CA GLY A 210 -7.40 -8.54 -9.88
C GLY A 210 -5.93 -8.34 -9.46
N CYS A 211 -5.69 -7.85 -8.26
CA CYS A 211 -4.34 -7.63 -7.72
C CYS A 211 -3.86 -8.83 -6.91
N VAL A 212 -4.34 -8.99 -5.68
CA VAL A 212 -3.85 -10.00 -4.74
C VAL A 212 -4.11 -11.43 -5.22
N ALA A 213 -5.33 -11.74 -5.71
CA ALA A 213 -5.64 -13.08 -6.20
C ALA A 213 -4.80 -13.45 -7.43
N ASN A 214 -4.58 -12.51 -8.36
CA ASN A 214 -3.72 -12.76 -9.51
C ASN A 214 -2.24 -12.94 -9.09
N MET A 215 -1.77 -12.16 -8.12
CA MET A 215 -0.40 -12.30 -7.58
C MET A 215 -0.19 -13.72 -7.02
N TYR A 216 -1.10 -14.22 -6.18
CA TYR A 216 -1.02 -15.58 -5.65
C TYR A 216 -1.17 -16.67 -6.72
N ALA A 217 -1.88 -16.37 -7.79
CA ALA A 217 -2.03 -17.28 -8.93
C ALA A 217 -0.88 -17.22 -9.95
N GLY A 218 0.15 -16.37 -9.71
CA GLY A 218 1.26 -16.15 -10.65
C GLY A 218 0.83 -15.52 -11.98
N LYS A 219 -0.28 -14.76 -11.98
CA LYS A 219 -0.83 -14.09 -13.15
C LYS A 219 -0.47 -12.60 -13.18
N PRO A 220 -0.45 -11.96 -14.34
CA PRO A 220 -0.32 -10.51 -14.42
C PRO A 220 -1.39 -9.80 -13.60
N LEU A 221 -1.00 -8.72 -12.93
CA LEU A 221 -1.95 -7.92 -12.15
C LEU A 221 -2.93 -7.22 -13.07
N CYS A 222 -4.18 -7.15 -12.63
CA CYS A 222 -5.20 -6.27 -13.21
C CYS A 222 -6.01 -5.61 -12.08
N CYS A 223 -6.76 -4.58 -12.41
CA CYS A 223 -7.62 -3.90 -11.44
C CYS A 223 -9.05 -3.86 -11.95
N LEU A 224 -10.02 -4.13 -11.06
CA LEU A 224 -11.44 -4.10 -11.43
C LEU A 224 -11.96 -2.68 -11.67
N THR A 225 -11.28 -1.68 -11.10
CA THR A 225 -11.68 -0.27 -11.22
C THR A 225 -10.79 0.53 -12.17
N ASN A 226 -9.62 0.01 -12.53
CA ASN A 226 -8.72 0.63 -13.51
C ASN A 226 -8.53 -0.30 -14.69
N PRO A 227 -9.20 -0.05 -15.84
CA PRO A 227 -9.05 -0.88 -17.04
C PRO A 227 -7.69 -0.70 -17.72
N PHE A 228 -6.89 0.29 -17.31
CA PHE A 228 -5.60 0.63 -17.92
C PHE A 228 -4.39 0.12 -17.13
N LEU A 229 -4.59 -0.56 -16.00
CA LEU A 229 -3.47 -1.02 -15.18
C LEU A 229 -2.47 -1.84 -16.00
N GLY A 230 -1.19 -1.42 -15.95
CA GLY A 230 -0.11 -1.97 -16.77
C GLY A 230 0.10 -1.23 -18.11
N HIS A 231 -0.82 -0.35 -18.49
CA HIS A 231 -0.77 0.50 -19.68
C HIS A 231 -0.94 1.99 -19.31
N ASP A 232 -0.91 2.34 -18.04
CA ASP A 232 -1.17 3.70 -17.54
C ASP A 232 -0.15 4.74 -18.04
N ALA A 233 1.05 4.31 -18.43
CA ALA A 233 2.10 5.18 -18.97
C ALA A 233 1.92 5.43 -20.50
N GLU A 234 1.08 4.65 -21.17
CA GLU A 234 0.84 4.77 -22.60
C GLU A 234 -0.32 5.74 -22.85
N PRO A 235 -0.16 6.71 -23.75
CA PRO A 235 -1.29 7.55 -24.15
C PRO A 235 -2.41 6.68 -24.72
N LEU A 236 -3.64 6.89 -24.25
CA LEU A 236 -4.78 6.20 -24.83
C LEU A 236 -4.86 6.51 -26.33
N LYS A 237 -4.73 5.47 -27.17
CA LYS A 237 -4.72 5.63 -28.63
C LYS A 237 -6.03 6.28 -29.10
N GLN A 238 -5.91 7.49 -29.64
CA GLN A 238 -7.05 8.20 -30.22
C GLN A 238 -7.59 7.48 -31.46
N ALA A 239 -8.85 7.58 -31.68
CA ALA A 239 -9.49 7.00 -32.87
C ALA A 239 -9.05 7.76 -34.13
N GLU A 240 -8.55 7.03 -35.12
CA GLU A 240 -8.21 7.63 -36.46
C GLU A 240 -9.44 8.26 -37.13
N THR A 241 -10.58 7.64 -36.91
CA THR A 241 -11.88 8.16 -37.40
C THR A 241 -12.88 8.10 -36.26
N PRO A 242 -13.32 9.24 -35.70
CA PRO A 242 -14.39 9.30 -34.70
C PRO A 242 -15.66 8.64 -35.22
N LYS A 243 -16.33 7.88 -34.37
CA LYS A 243 -17.59 7.19 -34.69
C LYS A 243 -18.66 7.60 -33.68
N LYS A 244 -19.92 7.49 -34.10
CA LYS A 244 -21.06 7.52 -33.19
C LYS A 244 -21.24 6.13 -32.59
N ILE A 245 -21.10 6.04 -31.26
CA ILE A 245 -21.17 4.79 -30.50
C ILE A 245 -22.39 4.86 -29.58
N MET A 246 -23.27 3.86 -29.72
CA MET A 246 -24.39 3.64 -28.82
C MET A 246 -24.02 2.55 -27.82
N VAL A 247 -24.08 2.86 -26.50
CA VAL A 247 -23.91 1.92 -25.43
C VAL A 247 -25.26 1.64 -24.77
N ILE A 248 -25.67 0.38 -24.72
CA ILE A 248 -26.94 -0.03 -24.10
C ILE A 248 -26.65 -0.71 -22.77
N GLY A 249 -27.18 -0.13 -21.69
CA GLY A 249 -27.00 -0.57 -20.31
C GLY A 249 -25.97 0.27 -19.53
N GLY A 250 -26.44 0.94 -18.48
CA GLY A 250 -25.66 1.82 -17.62
C GLY A 250 -25.05 1.11 -16.39
N GLY A 251 -24.81 -0.20 -16.46
CA GLY A 251 -24.02 -0.94 -15.48
C GLY A 251 -22.53 -0.58 -15.62
N VAL A 252 -21.66 -1.09 -14.71
CA VAL A 252 -20.24 -0.74 -14.69
C VAL A 252 -19.51 -1.07 -16.01
N ALA A 253 -19.91 -2.13 -16.69
CA ALA A 253 -19.33 -2.48 -18.00
C ALA A 253 -19.69 -1.45 -19.08
N GLY A 254 -20.96 -1.03 -19.16
CA GLY A 254 -21.40 0.00 -20.09
C GLY A 254 -20.81 1.37 -19.77
N LEU A 255 -20.76 1.75 -18.50
CA LEU A 255 -20.09 2.98 -18.07
C LEU A 255 -18.60 2.97 -18.45
N CYS A 256 -17.90 1.86 -18.21
CA CYS A 256 -16.50 1.71 -18.60
C CYS A 256 -16.32 1.82 -20.11
N ALA A 257 -17.12 1.12 -20.89
CA ALA A 257 -17.09 1.20 -22.36
C ALA A 257 -17.36 2.63 -22.85
N ALA A 258 -18.33 3.33 -22.24
CA ALA A 258 -18.70 4.67 -22.63
C ALA A 258 -17.56 5.69 -22.38
N PHE A 259 -16.99 5.74 -21.16
CA PHE A 259 -15.92 6.69 -20.90
C PHE A 259 -14.64 6.38 -21.69
N VAL A 260 -14.28 5.10 -21.86
CA VAL A 260 -13.10 4.72 -22.64
C VAL A 260 -13.28 5.11 -24.11
N ALA A 261 -14.47 4.87 -24.69
CA ALA A 261 -14.74 5.26 -26.05
C ALA A 261 -14.73 6.79 -26.23
N LYS A 262 -15.29 7.54 -25.28
CA LYS A 262 -15.26 9.01 -25.25
C LYS A 262 -13.83 9.54 -25.17
N GLU A 263 -13.02 9.04 -24.26
CA GLU A 263 -11.60 9.42 -24.10
C GLU A 263 -10.77 9.11 -25.36
N ARG A 264 -11.20 8.15 -26.18
CA ARG A 264 -10.62 7.86 -27.50
C ARG A 264 -11.11 8.77 -28.60
N GLY A 265 -11.99 9.74 -28.32
CA GLY A 265 -12.47 10.73 -29.27
C GLY A 265 -13.73 10.32 -30.05
N HIS A 266 -14.45 9.30 -29.60
CA HIS A 266 -15.74 8.93 -30.21
C HIS A 266 -16.88 9.78 -29.62
N GLU A 267 -17.95 9.98 -30.42
CA GLU A 267 -19.24 10.51 -29.95
C GLU A 267 -20.03 9.35 -29.32
N VAL A 268 -20.28 9.42 -28.01
CA VAL A 268 -20.87 8.30 -27.26
C VAL A 268 -22.22 8.69 -26.66
N THR A 269 -23.22 7.85 -26.89
CA THR A 269 -24.54 7.94 -26.23
C THR A 269 -24.80 6.66 -25.46
N LEU A 270 -25.00 6.80 -24.12
CA LEU A 270 -25.33 5.67 -23.25
C LEU A 270 -26.82 5.71 -22.91
N TYR A 271 -27.49 4.58 -23.09
CA TYR A 271 -28.90 4.35 -22.75
C TYR A 271 -29.00 3.37 -21.56
N GLU A 272 -29.83 3.72 -20.58
CA GLU A 272 -30.17 2.87 -19.45
C GLU A 272 -31.68 2.80 -19.31
N ALA A 273 -32.23 1.60 -19.12
CA ALA A 273 -33.67 1.38 -18.97
C ALA A 273 -34.20 1.80 -17.59
N GLY A 274 -33.32 1.73 -16.57
CA GLY A 274 -33.67 2.12 -15.21
C GLY A 274 -33.41 3.59 -14.93
N GLU A 275 -33.91 4.07 -13.80
CA GLU A 275 -33.74 5.48 -13.37
C GLU A 275 -32.32 5.80 -12.90
N LYS A 276 -31.51 4.78 -12.58
CA LYS A 276 -30.20 4.97 -11.94
C LYS A 276 -29.12 4.13 -12.60
N LEU A 277 -28.00 4.76 -12.89
CA LEU A 277 -26.79 4.10 -13.38
C LEU A 277 -26.11 3.23 -12.31
N GLY A 278 -25.24 2.29 -12.72
CA GLY A 278 -24.46 1.39 -11.86
C GLY A 278 -24.94 -0.06 -11.85
N GLY A 279 -26.13 -0.35 -12.37
CA GLY A 279 -26.66 -1.71 -12.52
C GLY A 279 -26.61 -2.54 -11.24
N ASN A 280 -26.29 -3.82 -11.33
CA ASN A 280 -26.23 -4.76 -10.22
C ASN A 280 -25.13 -4.42 -9.18
N MET A 281 -24.12 -3.61 -9.54
CA MET A 281 -23.10 -3.20 -8.57
C MET A 281 -23.68 -2.29 -7.47
N ARG A 282 -24.81 -1.64 -7.71
CA ARG A 282 -25.54 -0.91 -6.67
C ARG A 282 -26.06 -1.86 -5.58
N LEU A 283 -26.57 -3.03 -5.98
CA LEU A 283 -27.02 -4.06 -5.02
C LEU A 283 -25.82 -4.67 -4.28
N ALA A 284 -24.70 -4.87 -4.97
CA ALA A 284 -23.46 -5.37 -4.38
C ALA A 284 -22.86 -4.41 -3.32
N ALA A 285 -23.20 -3.13 -3.36
CA ALA A 285 -22.77 -2.12 -2.37
C ALA A 285 -23.58 -2.12 -1.08
N TYR A 286 -24.77 -2.76 -1.04
CA TYR A 286 -25.66 -2.73 0.13
C TYR A 286 -25.15 -3.45 1.39
N PRO A 287 -24.47 -4.62 1.28
CA PRO A 287 -23.99 -5.30 2.47
C PRO A 287 -23.05 -4.40 3.30
N PRO A 288 -23.06 -4.52 4.65
CA PRO A 288 -22.13 -3.80 5.51
C PRO A 288 -20.67 -3.96 5.06
N GLY A 289 -19.91 -2.86 5.12
CA GLY A 289 -18.49 -2.84 4.73
C GLY A 289 -18.23 -2.79 3.22
N LYS A 290 -19.26 -2.71 2.36
CA LYS A 290 -19.10 -2.67 0.88
C LYS A 290 -19.37 -1.31 0.24
N GLY A 291 -19.40 -0.24 1.02
CA GLY A 291 -19.67 1.13 0.56
C GLY A 291 -18.70 1.64 -0.52
N ASP A 292 -17.46 1.16 -0.54
CA ASP A 292 -16.45 1.54 -1.54
C ASP A 292 -16.90 1.28 -3.00
N ILE A 293 -17.77 0.28 -3.20
CA ILE A 293 -18.37 0.00 -4.52
C ILE A 293 -19.19 1.20 -5.02
N THR A 294 -19.84 1.92 -4.12
CA THR A 294 -20.59 3.14 -4.47
C THR A 294 -19.65 4.24 -4.98
N ASN A 295 -18.45 4.36 -4.39
CA ASN A 295 -17.46 5.34 -4.83
C ASN A 295 -16.95 5.01 -6.24
N MET A 296 -16.74 3.74 -6.58
CA MET A 296 -16.41 3.32 -7.94
C MET A 296 -17.52 3.69 -8.94
N ILE A 297 -18.79 3.42 -8.60
CA ILE A 297 -19.91 3.74 -9.48
C ILE A 297 -19.97 5.26 -9.71
N ARG A 298 -19.82 6.07 -8.67
CA ARG A 298 -19.78 7.54 -8.77
C ARG A 298 -18.66 8.03 -9.67
N SER A 299 -17.45 7.50 -9.49
CA SER A 299 -16.29 7.84 -10.34
C SER A 299 -16.55 7.50 -11.81
N TYR A 300 -17.14 6.35 -12.12
CA TYR A 300 -17.44 5.97 -13.50
C TYR A 300 -18.53 6.86 -14.12
N ILE A 301 -19.57 7.21 -13.36
CA ILE A 301 -20.62 8.13 -13.81
C ILE A 301 -20.01 9.51 -14.09
N HIS A 302 -19.19 10.02 -13.17
CA HIS A 302 -18.52 11.32 -13.35
C HIS A 302 -17.68 11.34 -14.63
N ARG A 303 -16.86 10.31 -14.91
CA ARG A 303 -16.07 10.20 -16.13
C ARG A 303 -16.92 10.16 -17.41
N CYS A 304 -18.11 9.58 -17.37
CA CYS A 304 -19.03 9.61 -18.52
C CYS A 304 -19.63 11.00 -18.75
N GLN A 305 -19.87 11.76 -17.68
CA GLN A 305 -20.53 13.08 -17.71
C GLN A 305 -19.55 14.25 -17.92
N LYS A 306 -18.28 14.04 -17.58
CA LYS A 306 -17.24 15.07 -17.72
C LYS A 306 -17.08 15.46 -19.19
N ASP A 307 -17.08 16.76 -19.49
CA ASP A 307 -16.91 17.36 -20.82
C ASP A 307 -15.51 17.17 -21.41
#